data_41b287d37f029b0bb6de50e2c374ccda
#
_entry.id   41b287d37f029b0bb6de50e2c374ccda
#
_cell.length_a   1.000
_cell.length_b   1.000
_cell.length_c   1.000
_cell.angle_alpha   90.00
_cell.angle_beta   90.00
_cell.angle_gamma   90.00
#
_symmetry.space_group_name_H-M   'P 1'
#
loop_
_entity.id
_entity.type
_entity.pdbx_description
1 polymer ?
#
loop_
_entity_poly.entity_id
_entity_poly.type
_entity_poly.pdbx_seq_one_letter_code
_entity_poly.pdbx_strand_id
1 'polypeptide(L)'
;MTRTRLYPLLALLLMAGGVKMQAQTEDDFWMGIDPPTTGVYSLIEDAEGNIIVGATGVYSSSGGGVTWSLIGLENSGILRLYEHTDGTLLAGTNFGGHPLHKREAGSTEWTALPVPTTTNGVSIGVTSDNSLLLGTWEGIYKSTDWSSIWTNVYVDHSGICEVTDLLKLNSGTILASVFDHLAMGEGGLLQSTDNGETWENIGLIDESMVCLANNSKDVIYVGCITNPELQTPGLFRSSDFGVTWQSFLPSQCVQSIAVDNNDILYANMYCDSWGMPWGVFRSADDGETWDCLDLGMPNKLISKLHLSNDGYLYAFGQYDNQIYRSRKSVYEEFEIEVVACPENGGTAIGSGIYSFGEFAHLSASANANYQFVGWTNQDGDTISTEQECVHMIARGGQLTANFVSIEAVEETEGKAFTLWPNPASQTVYIDGVEAVEVKIYNALGQVVKTMRGTNEISVANLPQGVYLVRIRDAEGKVLTAKVAVGR
;
A
#
# COMPACT_ATOMS: atom_id res chain seq x y z
N MET A 1 -45.24 25.76 0.47
CA MET A 1 -44.78 25.37 1.82
C MET A 1 -43.35 24.82 1.64
N THR A 2 -42.41 25.70 1.78
CA THR A 2 -40.97 25.48 1.64
C THR A 2 -40.43 24.85 2.91
N ARG A 3 -39.93 23.62 2.84
CA ARG A 3 -39.17 23.00 3.94
C ARG A 3 -37.68 23.23 3.72
N THR A 4 -37.17 24.24 4.42
CA THR A 4 -35.74 24.47 4.60
C THR A 4 -35.18 23.40 5.53
N ARG A 5 -34.28 22.53 5.03
CA ARG A 5 -33.48 21.64 5.87
C ARG A 5 -32.23 22.39 6.31
N LEU A 6 -32.17 22.71 7.59
CA LEU A 6 -30.92 23.13 8.24
C LEU A 6 -30.00 21.93 8.36
N TYR A 7 -28.79 22.04 7.78
CA TYR A 7 -27.67 21.17 8.10
C TYR A 7 -27.00 21.69 9.38
N PRO A 8 -26.74 20.84 10.37
CA PRO A 8 -25.95 21.28 11.53
C PRO A 8 -24.48 21.43 11.12
N LEU A 9 -23.96 22.64 11.35
CA LEU A 9 -22.55 22.96 11.33
C LEU A 9 -21.85 22.10 12.40
N LEU A 10 -21.13 21.06 12.00
CA LEU A 10 -20.26 20.30 12.89
C LEU A 10 -18.97 21.10 13.04
N ALA A 11 -18.79 21.67 14.23
CA ALA A 11 -17.57 22.37 14.63
C ALA A 11 -16.38 21.44 14.52
N LEU A 12 -15.42 21.80 13.67
CA LEU A 12 -14.10 21.18 13.58
C LEU A 12 -13.36 21.51 14.86
N LEU A 13 -13.32 20.58 15.82
CA LEU A 13 -12.40 20.64 16.94
C LEU A 13 -11.00 20.32 16.39
N LEU A 14 -10.19 21.36 16.17
CA LEU A 14 -8.75 21.24 15.97
C LEU A 14 -8.14 20.67 17.26
N MET A 15 -8.05 19.36 17.37
CA MET A 15 -7.13 18.71 18.28
C MET A 15 -5.73 18.94 17.72
N ALA A 16 -5.00 19.89 18.32
CA ALA A 16 -3.56 20.01 18.20
C ALA A 16 -2.89 18.84 18.94
N GLY A 17 -3.12 17.63 18.47
CA GLY A 17 -2.28 16.48 18.73
C GLY A 17 -1.28 16.42 17.61
N GLY A 18 -0.03 16.84 17.87
CA GLY A 18 1.05 16.65 16.93
C GLY A 18 1.11 15.15 16.58
N VAL A 19 0.80 14.81 15.35
CA VAL A 19 1.11 13.52 14.78
C VAL A 19 2.63 13.43 14.87
N LYS A 20 3.15 12.64 15.83
CA LYS A 20 4.54 12.26 15.82
C LYS A 20 4.72 11.51 14.50
N MET A 21 5.42 12.13 13.55
CA MET A 21 5.93 11.41 12.40
C MET A 21 6.74 10.25 12.97
N GLN A 22 6.23 9.03 12.80
CA GLN A 22 6.97 7.83 13.13
C GLN A 22 8.22 7.87 12.26
N ALA A 23 9.40 7.77 12.85
CA ALA A 23 10.65 7.77 12.08
C ALA A 23 10.55 6.62 11.06
N GLN A 24 10.77 6.92 9.79
CA GLN A 24 10.79 5.90 8.74
C GLN A 24 11.86 4.87 9.06
N THR A 25 11.51 3.60 9.01
CA THR A 25 12.39 2.46 9.28
C THR A 25 12.88 1.85 7.96
N GLU A 26 13.90 0.98 8.02
CA GLU A 26 14.36 0.23 6.84
C GLU A 26 13.33 -0.81 6.38
N ASP A 27 12.38 -1.16 7.24
CA ASP A 27 11.30 -2.11 6.98
C ASP A 27 10.06 -1.46 6.35
N ASP A 28 10.06 -0.12 6.16
CA ASP A 28 8.97 0.56 5.46
C ASP A 28 9.04 0.30 3.95
N PHE A 29 7.89 0.10 3.33
CA PHE A 29 7.80 -0.01 1.86
C PHE A 29 8.04 1.34 1.18
N TRP A 30 7.47 2.42 1.71
CA TRP A 30 7.50 3.75 1.12
C TRP A 30 8.54 4.67 1.74
N MET A 31 9.08 5.55 0.90
CA MET A 31 9.81 6.75 1.34
C MET A 31 9.18 8.00 0.73
N GLY A 32 9.09 9.06 1.52
CA GLY A 32 8.59 10.36 1.05
C GLY A 32 9.65 11.10 0.24
N ILE A 33 9.20 11.77 -0.82
CA ILE A 33 9.97 12.67 -1.67
C ILE A 33 9.22 14.00 -1.70
N ASP A 34 9.91 15.10 -1.38
CA ASP A 34 9.32 16.43 -1.46
C ASP A 34 9.13 16.84 -2.94
N PRO A 35 7.90 17.13 -3.39
CA PRO A 35 7.67 17.56 -4.76
C PRO A 35 8.18 18.99 -4.99
N PRO A 36 8.42 19.39 -6.25
CA PRO A 36 8.89 20.76 -6.58
C PRO A 36 7.87 21.84 -6.24
N THR A 37 6.59 21.47 -6.19
CA THR A 37 5.44 22.34 -5.88
C THR A 37 4.28 21.49 -5.40
N THR A 38 3.27 22.12 -4.82
CA THR A 38 2.03 21.44 -4.42
C THR A 38 1.23 20.96 -5.63
N GLY A 39 0.55 19.81 -5.51
CA GLY A 39 -0.35 19.30 -6.53
C GLY A 39 0.36 18.69 -7.73
N VAL A 40 0.85 17.47 -7.59
CA VAL A 40 1.38 16.66 -8.70
C VAL A 40 0.23 15.88 -9.34
N TYR A 41 0.01 16.07 -10.65
CA TYR A 41 -1.06 15.42 -11.40
C TYR A 41 -0.56 14.26 -12.27
N SER A 42 0.71 14.32 -12.69
CA SER A 42 1.33 13.31 -13.55
C SER A 42 2.80 13.13 -13.17
N LEU A 43 3.27 11.91 -13.23
CA LEU A 43 4.67 11.55 -13.05
C LEU A 43 5.02 10.49 -14.09
N ILE A 44 6.18 10.65 -14.73
CA ILE A 44 6.81 9.68 -15.62
C ILE A 44 8.29 9.59 -15.29
N GLU A 45 8.94 8.54 -15.75
CA GLU A 45 10.40 8.42 -15.77
C GLU A 45 10.86 8.43 -17.22
N ASP A 46 11.87 9.27 -17.55
CA ASP A 46 12.43 9.33 -18.90
C ASP A 46 13.45 8.19 -19.15
N ALA A 47 13.86 8.05 -20.39
CA ALA A 47 14.81 7.00 -20.81
C ALA A 47 16.18 7.07 -20.10
N GLU A 48 16.54 8.23 -19.55
CA GLU A 48 17.76 8.45 -18.75
C GLU A 48 17.56 8.14 -17.24
N GLY A 49 16.34 7.78 -16.81
CA GLY A 49 16.00 7.53 -15.41
C GLY A 49 15.74 8.81 -14.59
N ASN A 50 15.47 9.95 -15.26
CA ASN A 50 15.03 11.14 -14.55
C ASN A 50 13.53 11.06 -14.25
N ILE A 51 13.15 11.49 -13.05
CA ILE A 51 11.73 11.65 -12.69
C ILE A 51 11.26 12.97 -13.27
N ILE A 52 10.20 12.95 -14.09
CA ILE A 52 9.54 14.13 -14.62
C ILE A 52 8.14 14.23 -14.03
N VAL A 53 7.81 15.38 -13.44
CA VAL A 53 6.50 15.62 -12.85
C VAL A 53 5.79 16.79 -13.51
N GLY A 54 4.49 16.60 -13.72
CA GLY A 54 3.55 17.62 -14.16
C GLY A 54 2.76 18.16 -12.96
N ALA A 55 2.85 19.46 -12.76
CA ALA A 55 2.18 20.20 -11.69
C ALA A 55 1.76 21.59 -12.20
N THR A 56 2.18 22.69 -11.56
CA THR A 56 2.05 24.08 -12.09
C THR A 56 3.09 24.41 -13.15
N GLY A 57 3.73 23.42 -13.73
CA GLY A 57 4.75 23.42 -14.76
C GLY A 57 5.28 22.00 -14.91
N VAL A 58 6.29 21.81 -15.77
CA VAL A 58 7.00 20.55 -15.92
C VAL A 58 8.34 20.65 -15.22
N TYR A 59 8.59 19.73 -14.30
CA TYR A 59 9.83 19.68 -13.49
C TYR A 59 10.52 18.34 -13.70
N SER A 60 11.86 18.34 -13.65
CA SER A 60 12.69 17.14 -13.75
C SER A 60 13.63 17.02 -12.58
N SER A 61 13.91 15.78 -12.15
CA SER A 61 14.89 15.41 -11.13
C SER A 61 15.74 14.25 -11.62
N SER A 62 17.06 14.45 -11.68
CA SER A 62 18.04 13.37 -11.98
C SER A 62 18.56 12.66 -10.73
N GLY A 63 18.13 13.08 -9.55
CA GLY A 63 18.61 12.56 -8.26
C GLY A 63 17.53 11.82 -7.46
N GLY A 64 16.59 11.13 -8.12
CA GLY A 64 15.54 10.38 -7.43
C GLY A 64 14.56 11.26 -6.63
N GLY A 65 14.36 12.52 -7.05
CA GLY A 65 13.46 13.46 -6.39
C GLY A 65 14.10 14.33 -5.29
N VAL A 66 15.42 14.27 -5.10
CA VAL A 66 16.11 15.07 -4.08
C VAL A 66 16.16 16.55 -4.44
N THR A 67 16.35 16.86 -5.72
CA THR A 67 16.35 18.23 -6.25
C THR A 67 15.57 18.27 -7.56
N TRP A 68 14.90 19.40 -7.80
CA TRP A 68 14.06 19.60 -8.95
C TRP A 68 14.48 20.83 -9.76
N SER A 69 14.36 20.72 -11.06
CA SER A 69 14.56 21.81 -12.03
C SER A 69 13.29 22.01 -12.84
N LEU A 70 12.82 23.25 -12.95
CA LEU A 70 11.74 23.59 -13.86
C LEU A 70 12.28 23.47 -15.30
N ILE A 71 11.64 22.64 -16.12
CA ILE A 71 12.04 22.38 -17.51
C ILE A 71 11.02 22.94 -18.53
N GLY A 72 10.04 23.71 -18.08
CA GLY A 72 9.16 24.50 -18.92
C GLY A 72 7.69 24.52 -18.50
N LEU A 73 6.88 25.17 -19.32
CA LEU A 73 5.44 25.35 -19.13
C LEU A 73 5.07 25.91 -17.74
N GLU A 74 5.87 26.87 -17.24
CA GLU A 74 5.63 27.53 -15.97
C GLU A 74 4.23 28.15 -15.91
N ASN A 75 3.54 28.00 -14.78
CA ASN A 75 2.16 28.46 -14.54
C ASN A 75 1.10 27.78 -15.43
N SER A 76 1.44 26.66 -16.06
CA SER A 76 0.48 25.79 -16.75
C SER A 76 0.14 24.60 -15.88
N GLY A 77 -1.14 24.32 -15.63
CA GLY A 77 -1.55 23.10 -14.95
C GLY A 77 -1.33 21.89 -15.87
N ILE A 78 -0.38 21.04 -15.53
CA ILE A 78 -0.02 19.86 -16.32
C ILE A 78 -0.79 18.67 -15.82
N LEU A 79 -1.79 18.22 -16.57
CA LEU A 79 -2.66 17.08 -16.18
C LEU A 79 -2.08 15.73 -16.56
N ARG A 80 -1.38 15.65 -17.70
CA ARG A 80 -0.79 14.41 -18.20
C ARG A 80 0.57 14.67 -18.82
N LEU A 81 1.51 13.79 -18.54
CA LEU A 81 2.80 13.69 -19.22
C LEU A 81 2.86 12.37 -19.99
N TYR A 82 3.56 12.38 -21.09
CA TYR A 82 3.88 11.19 -21.87
C TYR A 82 5.26 11.37 -22.50
N GLU A 83 6.09 10.34 -22.48
CA GLU A 83 7.33 10.26 -23.22
C GLU A 83 7.19 9.26 -24.35
N HIS A 84 7.52 9.69 -25.54
CA HIS A 84 7.63 8.83 -26.70
C HIS A 84 9.00 8.13 -26.74
N THR A 85 9.08 6.99 -27.43
CA THR A 85 10.29 6.14 -27.49
C THR A 85 11.52 6.84 -28.11
N ASP A 86 11.34 7.97 -28.79
CA ASP A 86 12.43 8.81 -29.32
C ASP A 86 12.89 9.91 -28.33
N GLY A 87 12.32 9.95 -27.11
CA GLY A 87 12.61 10.96 -26.09
C GLY A 87 11.80 12.26 -26.24
N THR A 88 10.84 12.33 -27.17
CA THR A 88 9.90 13.44 -27.26
C THR A 88 8.95 13.44 -26.08
N LEU A 89 8.85 14.56 -25.39
CA LEU A 89 7.90 14.75 -24.29
C LEU A 89 6.63 15.45 -24.76
N LEU A 90 5.50 14.96 -24.28
CA LEU A 90 4.18 15.57 -24.45
C LEU A 90 3.60 15.98 -23.09
N ALA A 91 2.93 17.11 -23.02
CA ALA A 91 2.27 17.62 -21.84
C ALA A 91 0.84 18.07 -22.16
N GLY A 92 -0.14 17.35 -21.61
CA GLY A 92 -1.54 17.74 -21.59
C GLY A 92 -1.79 18.79 -20.53
N THR A 93 -2.44 19.90 -20.87
CA THR A 93 -2.59 21.06 -19.99
C THR A 93 -4.04 21.38 -19.68
N ASN A 94 -4.26 21.97 -18.49
CA ASN A 94 -5.57 22.41 -18.00
C ASN A 94 -5.90 23.86 -18.38
N PHE A 95 -4.91 24.71 -18.60
CA PHE A 95 -5.10 26.14 -18.85
C PHE A 95 -4.18 26.64 -19.96
N GLY A 96 -4.61 27.68 -20.68
CA GLY A 96 -3.73 28.39 -21.64
C GLY A 96 -4.14 28.31 -23.09
N GLY A 97 -5.31 27.77 -23.42
CA GLY A 97 -5.85 27.79 -24.80
C GLY A 97 -5.20 26.79 -25.77
N HIS A 98 -4.24 26.00 -25.29
CA HIS A 98 -3.61 24.90 -26.02
C HIS A 98 -3.57 23.67 -25.13
N PRO A 99 -4.39 22.66 -25.43
CA PRO A 99 -4.52 21.48 -24.53
C PRO A 99 -3.30 20.55 -24.56
N LEU A 100 -2.39 20.71 -25.52
CA LEU A 100 -1.24 19.84 -25.70
C LEU A 100 0.00 20.63 -26.11
N HIS A 101 1.12 20.32 -25.48
CA HIS A 101 2.44 20.85 -25.81
C HIS A 101 3.42 19.70 -26.07
N LYS A 102 4.40 19.94 -26.95
CA LYS A 102 5.45 19.01 -27.34
C LYS A 102 6.82 19.64 -27.09
N ARG A 103 7.76 18.83 -26.57
CA ARG A 103 9.19 19.13 -26.51
C ARG A 103 9.94 18.01 -27.20
N GLU A 104 10.62 18.32 -28.29
CA GLU A 104 11.44 17.36 -29.03
C GLU A 104 12.61 16.84 -28.17
N ALA A 105 13.03 15.61 -28.42
CA ALA A 105 14.18 15.02 -27.77
C ALA A 105 15.43 15.93 -27.88
N GLY A 106 16.11 16.16 -26.74
CA GLY A 106 17.27 17.05 -26.66
C GLY A 106 16.98 18.55 -26.76
N SER A 107 15.72 18.97 -26.98
CA SER A 107 15.32 20.38 -26.96
C SER A 107 15.00 20.85 -25.53
N THR A 108 15.18 22.15 -25.27
CA THR A 108 14.69 22.81 -24.06
C THR A 108 13.38 23.57 -24.30
N GLU A 109 12.91 23.66 -25.53
CA GLU A 109 11.75 24.47 -25.92
C GLU A 109 10.49 23.60 -26.04
N TRP A 110 9.39 24.12 -25.52
CA TRP A 110 8.06 23.56 -25.65
C TRP A 110 7.28 24.27 -26.73
N THR A 111 6.66 23.51 -27.61
CA THR A 111 5.82 24.02 -28.70
C THR A 111 4.37 23.60 -28.44
N ALA A 112 3.46 24.58 -28.47
CA ALA A 112 2.02 24.30 -28.42
C ALA A 112 1.57 23.64 -29.71
N LEU A 113 0.81 22.54 -29.61
CA LEU A 113 0.22 21.87 -30.76
C LEU A 113 -1.18 22.45 -31.04
N PRO A 114 -1.53 22.73 -32.33
CA PRO A 114 -2.77 23.39 -32.71
C PRO A 114 -3.96 22.41 -32.75
N VAL A 115 -4.23 21.74 -31.63
CA VAL A 115 -5.42 20.89 -31.50
C VAL A 115 -6.66 21.78 -31.64
N PRO A 116 -7.65 21.41 -32.49
CA PRO A 116 -8.82 22.27 -32.74
C PRO A 116 -9.88 22.14 -31.62
N THR A 117 -9.45 22.30 -30.38
CA THR A 117 -10.30 22.31 -29.18
C THR A 117 -9.76 23.31 -28.17
N THR A 118 -10.63 23.80 -27.30
CA THR A 118 -10.28 24.69 -26.18
C THR A 118 -10.41 24.01 -24.84
N THR A 119 -10.79 22.72 -24.82
CA THR A 119 -10.92 21.94 -23.59
C THR A 119 -9.58 21.36 -23.15
N ASN A 120 -9.54 20.80 -21.94
CA ASN A 120 -8.33 20.24 -21.36
C ASN A 120 -7.84 19.01 -22.11
N GLY A 121 -6.53 18.85 -22.22
CA GLY A 121 -5.88 17.63 -22.66
C GLY A 121 -5.70 16.70 -21.45
N VAL A 122 -6.52 15.66 -21.34
CA VAL A 122 -6.63 14.83 -20.13
C VAL A 122 -5.85 13.54 -20.26
N SER A 123 -5.89 12.90 -21.43
CA SER A 123 -5.19 11.64 -21.70
C SER A 123 -4.45 11.70 -23.04
N ILE A 124 -3.31 10.99 -23.09
CA ILE A 124 -2.43 10.96 -24.27
C ILE A 124 -2.15 9.48 -24.59
N GLY A 125 -2.26 9.12 -25.86
CA GLY A 125 -1.94 7.79 -26.35
C GLY A 125 -1.22 7.84 -27.69
N VAL A 126 -0.45 6.79 -28.00
CA VAL A 126 0.21 6.62 -29.30
C VAL A 126 -0.16 5.27 -29.86
N THR A 127 -0.63 5.28 -31.09
CA THR A 127 -1.11 4.11 -31.83
C THR A 127 0.06 3.28 -32.37
N SER A 128 -0.23 2.10 -32.94
CA SER A 128 0.81 1.24 -33.52
C SER A 128 1.39 1.78 -34.82
N ASP A 129 0.67 2.64 -35.53
CA ASP A 129 1.15 3.36 -36.72
C ASP A 129 1.83 4.71 -36.38
N ASN A 130 2.12 4.93 -35.09
CA ASN A 130 2.73 6.15 -34.57
C ASN A 130 1.86 7.40 -34.68
N SER A 131 0.54 7.27 -34.78
CA SER A 131 -0.37 8.42 -34.66
C SER A 131 -0.55 8.82 -33.21
N LEU A 132 -0.69 10.12 -32.95
CA LEU A 132 -0.92 10.67 -31.62
C LEU A 132 -2.42 10.78 -31.35
N LEU A 133 -2.86 10.34 -30.19
CA LEU A 133 -4.23 10.50 -29.69
C LEU A 133 -4.23 11.43 -28.49
N LEU A 134 -5.18 12.34 -28.45
CA LEU A 134 -5.46 13.22 -27.31
C LEU A 134 -6.92 13.05 -26.90
N GLY A 135 -7.12 12.55 -25.68
CA GLY A 135 -8.42 12.52 -25.02
C GLY A 135 -8.71 13.86 -24.35
N THR A 136 -9.91 14.36 -24.55
CA THR A 136 -10.39 15.66 -24.04
C THR A 136 -11.80 15.56 -23.50
N TRP A 137 -12.36 16.66 -23.04
CA TRP A 137 -13.79 16.78 -22.68
C TRP A 137 -14.76 16.84 -23.87
N GLU A 138 -14.25 16.94 -25.10
CA GLU A 138 -15.06 17.00 -26.32
C GLU A 138 -14.95 15.71 -27.15
N GLY A 139 -14.08 14.78 -26.73
CA GLY A 139 -13.85 13.52 -27.44
C GLY A 139 -12.38 13.21 -27.64
N ILE A 140 -12.08 12.46 -28.70
CA ILE A 140 -10.72 12.01 -29.04
C ILE A 140 -10.27 12.67 -30.32
N TYR A 141 -9.12 13.34 -30.27
CA TYR A 141 -8.45 13.91 -31.42
C TYR A 141 -7.25 13.08 -31.82
N LYS A 142 -7.08 12.86 -33.14
CA LYS A 142 -5.97 12.11 -33.74
C LYS A 142 -5.12 13.01 -34.61
N SER A 143 -3.80 12.86 -34.49
CA SER A 143 -2.82 13.47 -35.40
C SER A 143 -1.86 12.43 -35.96
N THR A 144 -1.67 12.39 -37.26
CA THR A 144 -0.73 11.50 -37.94
C THR A 144 0.66 12.13 -38.14
N ASP A 145 0.77 13.47 -37.99
CA ASP A 145 2.01 14.24 -38.21
C ASP A 145 2.60 14.84 -36.91
N TRP A 146 1.94 14.64 -35.77
CA TRP A 146 2.32 15.21 -34.47
C TRP A 146 2.49 16.75 -34.48
N SER A 147 1.83 17.44 -35.40
CA SER A 147 2.04 18.88 -35.58
C SER A 147 0.76 19.64 -35.92
N SER A 148 0.32 19.62 -37.17
CA SER A 148 -0.68 20.55 -37.69
C SER A 148 -1.99 19.91 -38.10
N ILE A 149 -1.99 18.61 -38.39
CA ILE A 149 -3.17 17.90 -38.90
C ILE A 149 -3.83 17.13 -37.75
N TRP A 150 -5.00 17.58 -37.34
CA TRP A 150 -5.81 16.97 -36.29
C TRP A 150 -7.20 16.64 -36.81
N THR A 151 -7.68 15.43 -36.49
CA THR A 151 -9.04 14.99 -36.81
C THR A 151 -9.73 14.60 -35.51
N ASN A 152 -10.97 15.03 -35.30
CA ASN A 152 -11.80 14.50 -34.23
C ASN A 152 -12.33 13.14 -34.68
N VAL A 153 -11.86 12.05 -34.05
CA VAL A 153 -12.18 10.65 -34.40
C VAL A 153 -13.26 10.06 -33.50
N TYR A 154 -13.56 10.72 -32.39
CA TYR A 154 -14.68 10.40 -31.51
C TYR A 154 -15.21 11.72 -30.92
N VAL A 155 -16.47 12.00 -31.16
CA VAL A 155 -17.15 13.19 -30.67
C VAL A 155 -18.07 12.82 -29.53
N ASP A 156 -17.86 13.40 -28.36
CA ASP A 156 -18.88 13.42 -27.32
C ASP A 156 -19.92 14.50 -27.67
N HIS A 157 -21.15 14.07 -27.93
CA HIS A 157 -22.23 14.97 -28.28
C HIS A 157 -22.87 15.67 -27.09
N SER A 158 -22.61 15.19 -25.87
CA SER A 158 -23.14 15.79 -24.63
C SER A 158 -22.34 16.99 -24.15
N GLY A 159 -21.02 17.01 -24.44
CA GLY A 159 -20.07 18.02 -23.95
C GLY A 159 -19.80 17.95 -22.45
N ILE A 160 -20.11 16.81 -21.83
CA ILE A 160 -19.99 16.57 -20.39
C ILE A 160 -19.20 15.31 -20.05
N CYS A 161 -18.76 14.57 -21.05
CA CYS A 161 -17.96 13.36 -20.88
C CYS A 161 -16.46 13.68 -21.04
N GLU A 162 -15.65 13.06 -20.22
CA GLU A 162 -14.21 13.22 -20.21
C GLU A 162 -13.54 11.91 -20.62
N VAL A 163 -12.64 11.96 -21.60
CA VAL A 163 -11.79 10.81 -21.96
C VAL A 163 -10.64 10.73 -20.96
N THR A 164 -10.86 9.99 -19.87
CA THR A 164 -10.00 9.98 -18.68
C THR A 164 -8.70 9.25 -18.89
N ASP A 165 -8.71 8.18 -19.71
CA ASP A 165 -7.49 7.40 -20.00
C ASP A 165 -7.53 6.79 -21.39
N LEU A 166 -6.34 6.60 -21.98
CA LEU A 166 -6.08 5.94 -23.27
C LEU A 166 -5.04 4.84 -23.05
N LEU A 167 -5.38 3.61 -23.39
CA LEU A 167 -4.53 2.44 -23.20
C LEU A 167 -4.37 1.67 -24.50
N LYS A 168 -3.14 1.42 -24.93
CA LYS A 168 -2.84 0.52 -26.04
C LYS A 168 -2.49 -0.87 -25.49
N LEU A 169 -3.25 -1.88 -25.86
CA LEU A 169 -2.99 -3.27 -25.55
C LEU A 169 -1.78 -3.82 -26.34
N ASN A 170 -1.24 -4.95 -25.91
CA ASN A 170 -0.14 -5.64 -26.61
C ASN A 170 -0.58 -6.13 -28.00
N SER A 171 -1.86 -6.44 -28.19
CA SER A 171 -2.49 -6.74 -29.47
C SER A 171 -2.49 -5.59 -30.47
N GLY A 172 -2.27 -4.35 -29.99
CA GLY A 172 -2.39 -3.11 -30.77
C GLY A 172 -3.78 -2.48 -30.73
N THR A 173 -4.77 -3.13 -30.13
CA THR A 173 -6.08 -2.55 -29.84
C THR A 173 -5.93 -1.39 -28.87
N ILE A 174 -6.71 -0.33 -29.06
CA ILE A 174 -6.69 0.85 -28.21
C ILE A 174 -8.00 0.93 -27.44
N LEU A 175 -7.90 1.18 -26.15
CA LEU A 175 -9.04 1.42 -25.27
C LEU A 175 -9.07 2.88 -24.84
N ALA A 176 -10.28 3.43 -24.66
CA ALA A 176 -10.49 4.74 -24.07
C ALA A 176 -11.61 4.66 -23.03
N SER A 177 -11.31 5.09 -21.81
CA SER A 177 -12.33 5.24 -20.77
C SER A 177 -12.99 6.61 -20.89
N VAL A 178 -14.32 6.64 -20.89
CA VAL A 178 -15.12 7.86 -20.98
C VAL A 178 -15.94 8.01 -19.70
N PHE A 179 -15.61 9.04 -18.93
CA PHE A 179 -16.30 9.38 -17.70
C PHE A 179 -17.46 10.33 -17.98
N ASP A 180 -18.67 9.92 -17.63
CA ASP A 180 -19.88 10.74 -17.73
C ASP A 180 -20.15 11.45 -16.40
N HIS A 181 -19.90 12.76 -16.35
CA HIS A 181 -20.06 13.57 -15.13
C HIS A 181 -21.51 13.70 -14.63
N LEU A 182 -22.49 13.47 -15.50
CA LEU A 182 -23.91 13.62 -15.16
C LEU A 182 -24.70 12.31 -15.17
N ALA A 183 -24.03 11.17 -15.40
CA ALA A 183 -24.67 9.85 -15.46
C ALA A 183 -25.88 9.78 -16.40
N MET A 184 -25.72 10.35 -17.59
CA MET A 184 -26.76 10.37 -18.63
C MET A 184 -26.67 9.17 -19.57
N GLY A 185 -25.74 8.23 -19.31
CA GLY A 185 -25.52 7.02 -20.11
C GLY A 185 -24.71 7.26 -21.39
N GLU A 186 -23.94 8.35 -21.44
CA GLU A 186 -23.07 8.71 -22.58
C GLU A 186 -21.61 8.22 -22.36
N GLY A 187 -21.25 7.79 -21.14
CA GLY A 187 -19.95 7.24 -20.82
C GLY A 187 -19.76 5.82 -21.33
N GLY A 188 -18.69 5.18 -20.91
CA GLY A 188 -18.42 3.78 -21.23
C GLY A 188 -16.97 3.52 -21.66
N LEU A 189 -16.67 2.26 -21.93
CA LEU A 189 -15.38 1.84 -22.44
C LEU A 189 -15.44 1.74 -23.97
N LEU A 190 -14.63 2.55 -24.63
CA LEU A 190 -14.49 2.55 -26.09
C LEU A 190 -13.32 1.68 -26.50
N GLN A 191 -13.45 1.04 -27.67
CA GLN A 191 -12.41 0.24 -28.31
C GLN A 191 -12.19 0.72 -29.75
N SER A 192 -10.93 0.76 -30.16
CA SER A 192 -10.51 0.91 -31.56
C SER A 192 -9.56 -0.22 -31.95
N THR A 193 -9.81 -0.85 -33.09
CA THR A 193 -8.95 -1.90 -33.70
C THR A 193 -8.26 -1.42 -34.97
N ASP A 194 -8.41 -0.14 -35.34
CA ASP A 194 -7.93 0.48 -36.56
C ASP A 194 -7.03 1.71 -36.31
N ASN A 195 -6.21 1.65 -35.25
CA ASN A 195 -5.31 2.73 -34.84
C ASN A 195 -6.02 4.03 -34.49
N GLY A 196 -7.23 3.95 -33.90
CA GLY A 196 -7.96 5.11 -33.43
C GLY A 196 -8.74 5.85 -34.52
N GLU A 197 -8.96 5.27 -35.68
CA GLU A 197 -9.80 5.89 -36.74
C GLU A 197 -11.28 5.82 -36.39
N THR A 198 -11.72 4.64 -35.88
CA THR A 198 -13.10 4.43 -35.45
C THR A 198 -13.15 3.84 -34.04
N TRP A 199 -14.24 4.12 -33.35
CA TRP A 199 -14.45 3.71 -31.96
C TRP A 199 -15.82 3.08 -31.80
N GLU A 200 -15.88 1.98 -31.05
CA GLU A 200 -17.12 1.34 -30.62
C GLU A 200 -17.18 1.21 -29.09
N ASN A 201 -18.35 1.36 -28.49
CA ASN A 201 -18.56 1.15 -27.08
C ASN A 201 -18.67 -0.36 -26.80
N ILE A 202 -17.81 -0.88 -25.94
CA ILE A 202 -17.74 -2.31 -25.57
C ILE A 202 -18.29 -2.60 -24.16
N GLY A 203 -18.95 -1.64 -23.52
CA GLY A 203 -19.62 -1.82 -22.24
C GLY A 203 -19.25 -0.82 -21.17
N LEU A 204 -19.64 -1.13 -19.94
CA LEU A 204 -19.42 -0.29 -18.73
C LEU A 204 -20.00 1.13 -18.90
N ILE A 205 -21.16 1.25 -19.58
CA ILE A 205 -21.75 2.54 -20.00
C ILE A 205 -22.08 3.44 -18.80
N ASP A 206 -22.55 2.84 -17.69
CA ASP A 206 -22.98 3.58 -16.51
C ASP A 206 -21.88 3.68 -15.44
N GLU A 207 -20.64 3.31 -15.76
CA GLU A 207 -19.55 3.28 -14.79
C GLU A 207 -18.67 4.53 -14.86
N SER A 208 -18.25 5.02 -13.71
CA SER A 208 -17.37 6.20 -13.59
C SER A 208 -15.91 5.78 -13.67
N MET A 209 -15.45 5.47 -14.87
CA MET A 209 -14.10 4.98 -15.14
C MET A 209 -13.07 6.10 -15.08
N VAL A 210 -11.93 5.85 -14.43
CA VAL A 210 -10.87 6.84 -14.26
C VAL A 210 -9.46 6.32 -14.60
N CYS A 211 -9.30 5.03 -14.74
CA CYS A 211 -8.02 4.43 -15.13
C CYS A 211 -8.19 3.09 -15.83
N LEU A 212 -7.24 2.80 -16.72
CA LEU A 212 -7.12 1.57 -17.47
C LEU A 212 -5.74 0.96 -17.25
N ALA A 213 -5.68 -0.36 -17.20
CA ALA A 213 -4.43 -1.12 -17.22
C ALA A 213 -4.62 -2.45 -17.93
N ASN A 214 -3.54 -3.07 -18.39
CA ASN A 214 -3.53 -4.44 -18.88
C ASN A 214 -2.27 -5.16 -18.39
N ASN A 215 -2.35 -6.48 -18.33
CA ASN A 215 -1.19 -7.34 -18.06
C ASN A 215 -0.56 -7.86 -19.37
N SER A 216 0.46 -8.71 -19.24
CA SER A 216 1.20 -9.29 -20.38
C SER A 216 0.33 -10.10 -21.34
N LYS A 217 -0.86 -10.57 -20.89
CA LYS A 217 -1.82 -11.40 -21.65
C LYS A 217 -3.00 -10.60 -22.19
N ASP A 218 -2.94 -9.25 -22.11
CA ASP A 218 -4.04 -8.35 -22.43
C ASP A 218 -5.33 -8.60 -21.61
N VAL A 219 -5.19 -9.10 -20.37
CA VAL A 219 -6.28 -9.00 -19.40
C VAL A 219 -6.46 -7.53 -19.06
N ILE A 220 -7.66 -7.01 -19.26
CA ILE A 220 -7.99 -5.60 -19.11
C ILE A 220 -8.51 -5.36 -17.68
N TYR A 221 -8.00 -4.32 -17.04
CA TYR A 221 -8.46 -3.83 -15.74
C TYR A 221 -8.97 -2.40 -15.86
N VAL A 222 -10.15 -2.14 -15.30
CA VAL A 222 -10.80 -0.83 -15.32
C VAL A 222 -11.10 -0.41 -13.89
N GLY A 223 -10.51 0.69 -13.45
CA GLY A 223 -10.78 1.28 -12.14
C GLY A 223 -11.89 2.32 -12.22
N CYS A 224 -12.88 2.19 -11.33
CA CYS A 224 -14.04 3.05 -11.25
C CYS A 224 -14.14 3.72 -9.89
N ILE A 225 -14.67 4.96 -9.87
CA ILE A 225 -14.92 5.73 -8.66
C ILE A 225 -16.44 5.84 -8.42
N THR A 226 -16.84 6.23 -7.20
CA THR A 226 -18.25 6.43 -6.86
C THR A 226 -18.82 7.58 -7.68
N ASN A 227 -19.87 7.28 -8.45
CA ASN A 227 -20.78 8.30 -8.93
C ASN A 227 -21.93 8.43 -7.91
N PRO A 228 -22.28 9.63 -7.42
CA PRO A 228 -23.35 9.82 -6.45
C PRO A 228 -24.71 9.26 -6.88
N GLU A 229 -24.92 9.08 -8.18
CA GLU A 229 -26.19 8.61 -8.74
C GLU A 229 -26.18 7.10 -9.07
N LEU A 230 -25.04 6.52 -9.44
CA LEU A 230 -24.92 5.14 -9.94
C LEU A 230 -24.39 4.14 -8.90
N GLN A 231 -23.60 4.60 -7.93
CA GLN A 231 -23.09 3.82 -6.76
C GLN A 231 -22.44 2.46 -7.07
N THR A 232 -21.71 2.35 -8.17
CA THR A 232 -20.99 1.12 -8.54
C THR A 232 -19.47 1.34 -8.66
N PRO A 233 -18.78 1.79 -7.57
CA PRO A 233 -17.32 1.83 -7.59
C PRO A 233 -16.77 0.41 -7.63
N GLY A 234 -15.59 0.24 -8.16
CA GLY A 234 -14.95 -1.07 -8.17
C GLY A 234 -13.79 -1.18 -9.12
N LEU A 235 -13.32 -2.41 -9.19
CA LEU A 235 -12.42 -2.89 -10.22
C LEU A 235 -13.20 -3.82 -11.14
N PHE A 236 -13.13 -3.59 -12.43
CA PHE A 236 -13.64 -4.50 -13.44
C PHE A 236 -12.48 -5.16 -14.19
N ARG A 237 -12.64 -6.45 -14.49
CA ARG A 237 -11.66 -7.25 -15.23
C ARG A 237 -12.32 -7.93 -16.41
N SER A 238 -11.64 -7.93 -17.54
CA SER A 238 -12.01 -8.74 -18.71
C SER A 238 -10.79 -9.52 -19.22
N SER A 239 -10.94 -10.81 -19.44
CA SER A 239 -9.95 -11.69 -20.07
C SER A 239 -10.27 -12.05 -21.51
N ASP A 240 -11.31 -11.46 -22.09
CA ASP A 240 -11.84 -11.73 -23.43
C ASP A 240 -12.03 -10.46 -24.26
N PHE A 241 -11.14 -9.49 -24.07
CA PHE A 241 -11.10 -8.21 -24.80
C PHE A 241 -12.38 -7.37 -24.66
N GLY A 242 -13.00 -7.39 -23.46
CA GLY A 242 -14.18 -6.58 -23.15
C GLY A 242 -15.52 -7.21 -23.53
N VAL A 243 -15.53 -8.47 -23.98
CA VAL A 243 -16.78 -9.20 -24.30
C VAL A 243 -17.57 -9.48 -23.02
N THR A 244 -16.86 -9.90 -21.95
CA THR A 244 -17.47 -10.09 -20.63
C THR A 244 -16.65 -9.40 -19.55
N TRP A 245 -17.34 -8.94 -18.50
CA TRP A 245 -16.75 -8.22 -17.40
C TRP A 245 -17.05 -8.90 -16.06
N GLN A 246 -16.04 -9.04 -15.23
CA GLN A 246 -16.15 -9.47 -13.85
C GLN A 246 -15.90 -8.29 -12.93
N SER A 247 -16.81 -8.02 -11.99
CA SER A 247 -16.67 -6.96 -11.00
C SER A 247 -15.98 -7.50 -9.75
N PHE A 248 -14.95 -6.79 -9.31
CA PHE A 248 -14.22 -7.00 -8.08
C PHE A 248 -14.32 -5.75 -7.20
N LEU A 249 -14.10 -5.92 -5.89
CA LEU A 249 -14.04 -4.79 -4.94
C LEU A 249 -15.26 -3.87 -5.02
N PRO A 250 -16.49 -4.41 -5.07
CA PRO A 250 -17.67 -3.57 -5.05
C PRO A 250 -17.66 -2.69 -3.79
N SER A 251 -17.95 -1.41 -3.93
CA SER A 251 -17.91 -0.39 -2.88
C SER A 251 -16.53 0.21 -2.57
N GLN A 252 -15.50 -0.05 -3.36
CA GLN A 252 -14.20 0.61 -3.25
C GLN A 252 -13.89 1.39 -4.53
N CYS A 253 -13.53 2.67 -4.39
CA CYS A 253 -13.07 3.46 -5.53
C CYS A 253 -11.64 3.07 -5.88
N VAL A 254 -11.40 2.72 -7.15
CA VAL A 254 -10.08 2.42 -7.70
C VAL A 254 -9.67 3.55 -8.62
N GLN A 255 -8.77 4.43 -8.16
CA GLN A 255 -8.38 5.64 -8.89
C GLN A 255 -7.20 5.45 -9.84
N SER A 256 -6.34 4.48 -9.55
CA SER A 256 -5.17 4.21 -10.38
C SER A 256 -4.74 2.77 -10.22
N ILE A 257 -4.29 2.19 -11.32
CA ILE A 257 -3.76 0.82 -11.39
C ILE A 257 -2.43 0.88 -12.11
N ALA A 258 -1.44 0.16 -11.59
CA ALA A 258 -0.19 -0.15 -12.28
C ALA A 258 -0.01 -1.67 -12.31
N VAL A 259 0.57 -2.17 -13.38
CA VAL A 259 0.85 -3.61 -13.55
C VAL A 259 2.34 -3.76 -13.85
N ASP A 260 3.00 -4.66 -13.15
CA ASP A 260 4.41 -4.91 -13.37
C ASP A 260 4.70 -6.01 -14.41
N ASN A 261 5.99 -6.24 -14.71
CA ASN A 261 6.42 -7.22 -15.70
C ASN A 261 6.15 -8.68 -15.28
N ASN A 262 5.77 -8.91 -14.03
CA ASN A 262 5.39 -10.22 -13.51
C ASN A 262 3.87 -10.38 -13.40
N ASP A 263 3.10 -9.47 -14.03
CA ASP A 263 1.64 -9.38 -13.97
C ASP A 263 1.09 -9.10 -12.55
N ILE A 264 1.91 -8.54 -11.65
CA ILE A 264 1.46 -8.11 -10.33
C ILE A 264 0.74 -6.77 -10.46
N LEU A 265 -0.45 -6.67 -9.85
CA LEU A 265 -1.26 -5.47 -9.83
C LEU A 265 -0.94 -4.62 -8.59
N TYR A 266 -0.84 -3.33 -8.79
CA TYR A 266 -0.82 -2.32 -7.74
C TYR A 266 -1.98 -1.36 -7.96
N ALA A 267 -2.82 -1.16 -6.95
CA ALA A 267 -3.99 -0.30 -7.07
C ALA A 267 -4.06 0.68 -5.90
N ASN A 268 -4.37 1.94 -6.22
CA ASN A 268 -4.76 2.89 -5.21
C ASN A 268 -6.27 2.80 -5.00
N MET A 269 -6.66 2.50 -3.77
CA MET A 269 -8.06 2.30 -3.39
C MET A 269 -8.45 3.24 -2.26
N TYR A 270 -9.68 3.76 -2.33
CA TYR A 270 -10.30 4.47 -1.23
C TYR A 270 -11.80 4.14 -1.17
N CYS A 271 -12.41 4.36 -0.04
CA CYS A 271 -13.85 4.19 0.14
C CYS A 271 -14.42 5.36 0.92
N ASP A 272 -15.53 5.89 0.45
CA ASP A 272 -16.30 6.93 1.15
C ASP A 272 -17.06 6.37 2.37
N SER A 273 -17.11 5.05 2.55
CA SER A 273 -17.77 4.37 3.65
C SER A 273 -16.83 4.22 4.84
N TRP A 274 -17.31 4.58 6.02
CA TRP A 274 -16.55 4.49 7.28
C TRP A 274 -16.10 3.05 7.56
N GLY A 275 -14.77 2.85 7.62
CA GLY A 275 -14.16 1.60 8.10
C GLY A 275 -13.39 0.77 7.07
N MET A 276 -13.29 1.22 5.81
CA MET A 276 -12.47 0.51 4.81
C MET A 276 -11.07 1.13 4.70
N PRO A 277 -10.04 0.34 4.39
CA PRO A 277 -8.67 0.84 4.29
C PRO A 277 -8.50 1.74 3.06
N TRP A 278 -7.83 2.88 3.25
CA TRP A 278 -7.33 3.74 2.18
C TRP A 278 -5.87 3.41 1.98
N GLY A 279 -5.38 3.40 0.75
CA GLY A 279 -3.97 3.24 0.49
C GLY A 279 -3.65 2.55 -0.82
N VAL A 280 -2.45 2.03 -0.90
CA VAL A 280 -1.95 1.26 -2.04
C VAL A 280 -1.97 -0.22 -1.69
N PHE A 281 -2.48 -1.02 -2.61
CA PHE A 281 -2.65 -2.46 -2.47
C PHE A 281 -1.95 -3.20 -3.59
N ARG A 282 -1.48 -4.40 -3.30
CA ARG A 282 -0.84 -5.34 -4.24
C ARG A 282 -1.69 -6.59 -4.39
N SER A 283 -1.83 -7.08 -5.61
CA SER A 283 -2.44 -8.38 -5.91
C SER A 283 -1.53 -9.19 -6.82
N ALA A 284 -1.35 -10.48 -6.49
CA ALA A 284 -0.56 -11.43 -7.27
C ALA A 284 -1.44 -12.49 -7.98
N ASP A 285 -2.76 -12.33 -7.93
CA ASP A 285 -3.75 -13.29 -8.41
C ASP A 285 -4.83 -12.63 -9.28
N ASP A 286 -4.43 -11.71 -10.14
CA ASP A 286 -5.30 -11.00 -11.10
C ASP A 286 -6.44 -10.20 -10.40
N GLY A 287 -6.25 -9.76 -9.16
CA GLY A 287 -7.20 -8.93 -8.41
C GLY A 287 -8.18 -9.71 -7.54
N GLU A 288 -8.00 -11.03 -7.37
CA GLU A 288 -8.85 -11.86 -6.50
C GLU A 288 -8.60 -11.53 -5.00
N THR A 289 -7.32 -11.39 -4.61
CA THR A 289 -6.93 -10.98 -3.25
C THR A 289 -5.96 -9.81 -3.27
N TRP A 290 -5.97 -9.03 -2.19
CA TRP A 290 -5.20 -7.80 -2.08
C TRP A 290 -4.52 -7.66 -0.74
N ASP A 291 -3.23 -7.35 -0.78
CA ASP A 291 -2.39 -7.04 0.37
C ASP A 291 -2.13 -5.54 0.45
N CYS A 292 -2.16 -4.98 1.67
CA CYS A 292 -1.98 -3.55 1.89
C CYS A 292 -0.51 -3.16 1.98
N LEU A 293 -0.06 -2.19 1.17
CA LEU A 293 1.31 -1.68 1.12
C LEU A 293 1.46 -0.32 1.83
N ASP A 294 0.88 -0.15 3.00
CA ASP A 294 0.81 1.16 3.68
C ASP A 294 2.07 1.58 4.47
N LEU A 295 2.99 0.66 4.73
CA LEU A 295 4.13 0.91 5.60
C LEU A 295 5.03 2.03 5.07
N GLY A 296 5.18 3.09 5.86
CA GLY A 296 5.95 4.28 5.49
C GLY A 296 5.15 5.38 4.77
N MET A 297 3.82 5.21 4.59
CA MET A 297 2.95 6.21 3.98
C MET A 297 1.98 6.83 5.02
N PRO A 298 2.36 7.95 5.65
CA PRO A 298 1.54 8.58 6.69
C PRO A 298 0.28 9.26 6.15
N ASN A 299 0.32 9.74 4.91
CA ASN A 299 -0.83 10.33 4.22
C ASN A 299 -1.25 9.42 3.07
N LYS A 300 -2.54 9.15 2.97
CA LYS A 300 -3.13 8.21 2.00
C LYS A 300 -4.00 8.89 0.95
N LEU A 301 -3.90 10.22 0.81
CA LEU A 301 -4.62 11.00 -0.21
C LEU A 301 -3.94 10.89 -1.58
N ILE A 302 -3.69 9.66 -1.99
CA ILE A 302 -3.09 9.31 -3.26
C ILE A 302 -4.18 9.25 -4.34
N SER A 303 -3.88 9.71 -5.53
CA SER A 303 -4.79 9.62 -6.68
C SER A 303 -4.18 8.92 -7.89
N LYS A 304 -2.87 8.80 -7.95
CA LYS A 304 -2.15 8.19 -9.07
C LYS A 304 -1.01 7.31 -8.60
N LEU A 305 -0.80 6.23 -9.34
CA LEU A 305 0.36 5.36 -9.27
C LEU A 305 1.14 5.44 -10.58
N HIS A 306 2.45 5.29 -10.49
CA HIS A 306 3.35 5.09 -11.61
C HIS A 306 4.38 4.04 -11.25
N LEU A 307 4.59 3.08 -12.12
CA LEU A 307 5.65 2.07 -12.00
C LEU A 307 6.74 2.38 -13.04
N SER A 308 7.95 2.62 -12.58
CA SER A 308 9.09 2.87 -13.46
C SER A 308 9.60 1.59 -14.11
N ASN A 309 10.37 1.74 -15.18
CA ASN A 309 10.92 0.59 -15.92
C ASN A 309 11.90 -0.25 -15.09
N ASP A 310 12.58 0.37 -14.12
CA ASP A 310 13.48 -0.30 -13.17
C ASP A 310 12.77 -0.85 -11.92
N GLY A 311 11.43 -0.73 -11.87
CA GLY A 311 10.57 -1.35 -10.88
C GLY A 311 10.33 -0.51 -9.63
N TYR A 312 10.62 0.80 -9.63
CA TYR A 312 10.19 1.65 -8.53
C TYR A 312 8.73 2.05 -8.68
N LEU A 313 7.95 1.81 -7.64
CA LEU A 313 6.56 2.24 -7.57
C LEU A 313 6.48 3.64 -6.95
N TYR A 314 5.79 4.55 -7.63
CA TYR A 314 5.51 5.91 -7.18
C TYR A 314 4.02 6.06 -6.90
N ALA A 315 3.70 6.78 -5.83
CA ALA A 315 2.33 7.13 -5.45
C ALA A 315 2.26 8.63 -5.14
N PHE A 316 1.30 9.35 -5.73
CA PHE A 316 1.21 10.81 -5.63
C PHE A 316 -0.22 11.30 -5.84
N GLY A 317 -0.49 12.57 -5.52
CA GLY A 317 -1.82 13.16 -5.72
C GLY A 317 -1.82 14.68 -5.66
N GLN A 318 -2.88 15.28 -6.22
CA GLN A 318 -3.03 16.74 -6.29
C GLN A 318 -3.24 17.41 -4.92
N TYR A 319 -3.67 16.66 -3.92
CA TYR A 319 -3.96 17.17 -2.57
C TYR A 319 -2.88 16.80 -1.56
N ASP A 320 -1.90 16.00 -1.97
CA ASP A 320 -0.77 15.64 -1.14
C ASP A 320 0.42 16.57 -1.42
N ASN A 321 1.14 16.92 -0.38
CA ASN A 321 2.37 17.70 -0.46
C ASN A 321 3.60 16.77 -0.53
N GLN A 322 3.40 15.51 -0.90
CA GLN A 322 4.46 14.51 -0.93
C GLN A 322 4.26 13.56 -2.11
N ILE A 323 5.35 13.16 -2.73
CA ILE A 323 5.43 11.99 -3.60
C ILE A 323 5.98 10.85 -2.75
N TYR A 324 5.42 9.68 -2.85
CA TYR A 324 5.96 8.47 -2.22
C TYR A 324 6.60 7.60 -3.29
N ARG A 325 7.76 7.04 -2.99
CA ARG A 325 8.44 6.06 -3.82
C ARG A 325 8.71 4.80 -3.00
N SER A 326 8.59 3.62 -3.60
CA SER A 326 9.08 2.39 -2.98
C SER A 326 10.58 2.51 -2.67
N ARG A 327 11.03 2.05 -1.51
CA ARG A 327 12.44 2.16 -1.10
C ARG A 327 13.36 1.39 -2.01
N LYS A 328 12.86 0.31 -2.58
CA LYS A 328 13.56 -0.58 -3.49
C LYS A 328 12.69 -0.89 -4.69
N SER A 329 13.31 -1.43 -5.73
CA SER A 329 12.59 -1.99 -6.86
C SER A 329 11.73 -3.16 -6.41
N VAL A 330 10.48 -3.24 -6.89
CA VAL A 330 9.60 -4.39 -6.64
C VAL A 330 10.11 -5.69 -7.29
N TYR A 331 11.17 -5.60 -8.11
CA TYR A 331 11.87 -6.75 -8.70
C TYR A 331 13.06 -7.22 -7.86
N GLU A 332 13.44 -6.50 -6.78
CA GLU A 332 14.51 -6.94 -5.88
C GLU A 332 14.03 -8.13 -5.04
N GLU A 333 14.77 -9.23 -5.07
CA GLU A 333 14.42 -10.46 -4.37
C GLU A 333 15.23 -10.65 -3.10
N PHE A 334 14.61 -11.28 -2.10
CA PHE A 334 15.19 -11.59 -0.80
C PHE A 334 14.98 -13.04 -0.42
N GLU A 335 16.04 -13.67 0.08
CA GLU A 335 15.94 -14.98 0.71
C GLU A 335 15.50 -14.82 2.17
N ILE A 336 14.42 -15.50 2.56
CA ILE A 336 13.90 -15.59 3.91
C ILE A 336 14.08 -17.00 4.43
N GLU A 337 14.81 -17.11 5.55
CA GLU A 337 14.93 -18.35 6.32
C GLU A 337 13.97 -18.29 7.50
N VAL A 338 13.10 -19.29 7.64
CA VAL A 338 12.20 -19.42 8.79
C VAL A 338 12.66 -20.56 9.68
N VAL A 339 12.88 -20.28 10.97
CA VAL A 339 13.37 -21.25 11.94
C VAL A 339 12.51 -21.33 13.19
N ALA A 340 12.54 -22.47 13.86
CA ALA A 340 11.93 -22.67 15.18
C ALA A 340 12.97 -22.48 16.29
N CYS A 341 12.64 -21.77 17.36
CA CYS A 341 13.52 -21.60 18.52
C CYS A 341 12.80 -21.91 19.83
N PRO A 342 13.23 -22.92 20.62
CA PRO A 342 14.27 -23.91 20.25
C PRO A 342 13.80 -24.82 19.10
N GLU A 343 14.73 -25.43 18.37
CA GLU A 343 14.46 -26.29 17.20
C GLU A 343 13.45 -27.40 17.51
N ASN A 344 13.52 -27.99 18.69
CA ASN A 344 12.59 -29.01 19.18
C ASN A 344 11.29 -28.44 19.74
N GLY A 345 11.11 -27.13 19.75
CA GLY A 345 9.92 -26.43 20.26
C GLY A 345 8.70 -26.53 19.35
N GLY A 346 8.92 -26.74 18.07
CA GLY A 346 7.83 -26.78 17.10
C GLY A 346 8.31 -26.84 15.66
N THR A 347 7.38 -26.62 14.73
CA THR A 347 7.65 -26.44 13.31
C THR A 347 7.31 -25.03 12.90
N ALA A 348 8.06 -24.49 11.93
CA ALA A 348 7.85 -23.18 11.37
C ALA A 348 7.93 -23.24 9.83
N ILE A 349 7.02 -22.57 9.14
CA ILE A 349 6.88 -22.57 7.68
C ILE A 349 6.83 -21.12 7.19
N GLY A 350 7.36 -20.87 5.99
CA GLY A 350 7.38 -19.57 5.36
C GLY A 350 8.73 -19.19 4.75
N SER A 351 9.72 -20.10 4.74
CA SER A 351 10.99 -19.87 4.02
C SER A 351 10.78 -19.82 2.52
N GLY A 352 11.50 -18.94 1.84
CA GLY A 352 11.42 -18.80 0.39
C GLY A 352 12.19 -17.60 -0.14
N ILE A 353 12.06 -17.37 -1.44
CA ILE A 353 12.51 -16.16 -2.10
C ILE A 353 11.28 -15.30 -2.35
N TYR A 354 11.34 -14.05 -1.95
CA TYR A 354 10.24 -13.08 -2.02
C TYR A 354 10.72 -11.78 -2.65
N SER A 355 9.88 -11.18 -3.47
CA SER A 355 10.13 -9.84 -4.01
C SER A 355 9.91 -8.75 -2.94
N PHE A 356 10.50 -7.57 -3.12
CA PHE A 356 10.24 -6.42 -2.25
C PHE A 356 8.74 -6.07 -2.22
N GLY A 357 8.17 -5.98 -1.03
CA GLY A 357 6.74 -5.74 -0.83
C GLY A 357 5.84 -6.96 -1.01
N GLU A 358 6.42 -8.14 -1.27
CA GLU A 358 5.67 -9.40 -1.24
C GLU A 358 5.40 -9.84 0.20
N PHE A 359 4.35 -10.62 0.40
CA PHE A 359 3.90 -11.05 1.71
C PHE A 359 4.20 -12.54 1.95
N ALA A 360 5.01 -12.82 2.97
CA ALA A 360 5.26 -14.18 3.42
C ALA A 360 4.15 -14.66 4.34
N HIS A 361 3.56 -15.81 4.04
CA HIS A 361 2.62 -16.49 4.92
C HIS A 361 3.39 -17.35 5.91
N LEU A 362 3.39 -16.94 7.17
CA LEU A 362 4.10 -17.61 8.27
C LEU A 362 3.14 -18.49 9.06
N SER A 363 3.54 -19.74 9.30
CA SER A 363 2.76 -20.67 10.12
C SER A 363 3.68 -21.39 11.11
N ALA A 364 3.27 -21.44 12.39
CA ALA A 364 3.99 -22.11 13.46
C ALA A 364 3.10 -23.12 14.19
N SER A 365 3.64 -24.31 14.46
CA SER A 365 2.94 -25.35 15.22
C SER A 365 3.83 -25.86 16.35
N ALA A 366 3.36 -25.73 17.60
CA ALA A 366 4.11 -26.18 18.77
C ALA A 366 4.13 -27.71 18.90
N ASN A 367 5.26 -28.29 19.27
CA ASN A 367 5.39 -29.68 19.64
C ASN A 367 4.77 -29.94 21.02
N ALA A 368 4.58 -31.21 21.38
CA ALA A 368 4.12 -31.58 22.71
C ALA A 368 5.03 -30.95 23.77
N ASN A 369 4.43 -30.45 24.84
CA ASN A 369 5.09 -29.76 25.96
C ASN A 369 5.73 -28.40 25.60
N TYR A 370 5.38 -27.80 24.43
CA TYR A 370 5.76 -26.48 24.08
C TYR A 370 4.53 -25.61 23.79
N GLN A 371 4.71 -24.32 23.94
CA GLN A 371 3.73 -23.28 23.55
C GLN A 371 4.41 -22.26 22.65
N PHE A 372 3.75 -21.88 21.58
CA PHE A 372 4.19 -20.78 20.73
C PHE A 372 4.04 -19.45 21.49
N VAL A 373 5.03 -18.58 21.35
CA VAL A 373 5.10 -17.25 22.01
C VAL A 373 4.92 -16.12 21.03
N GLY A 374 5.51 -16.24 19.84
CA GLY A 374 5.45 -15.21 18.81
C GLY A 374 6.55 -15.37 17.77
N TRP A 375 6.43 -14.58 16.72
CA TRP A 375 7.42 -14.43 15.66
C TRP A 375 8.33 -13.23 15.94
N THR A 376 9.61 -13.38 15.66
CA THR A 376 10.59 -12.26 15.71
C THR A 376 11.41 -12.21 14.44
N ASN A 377 11.87 -10.99 14.08
CA ASN A 377 12.86 -10.81 13.03
C ASN A 377 14.29 -11.07 13.54
N GLN A 378 15.29 -10.94 12.66
CA GLN A 378 16.71 -11.14 13.00
C GLN A 378 17.25 -10.13 14.04
N ASP A 379 16.58 -8.97 14.22
CA ASP A 379 16.96 -7.95 15.19
C ASP A 379 16.33 -8.21 16.57
N GLY A 380 15.45 -9.23 16.65
CA GLY A 380 14.73 -9.60 17.86
C GLY A 380 13.42 -8.84 18.07
N ASP A 381 12.98 -8.04 17.11
CA ASP A 381 11.70 -7.33 17.18
C ASP A 381 10.54 -8.30 16.95
N THR A 382 9.46 -8.10 17.69
CA THR A 382 8.26 -8.92 17.55
C THR A 382 7.50 -8.55 16.30
N ILE A 383 7.28 -9.53 15.40
CA ILE A 383 6.46 -9.41 14.20
C ILE A 383 4.99 -9.68 14.53
N SER A 384 4.71 -10.82 15.21
CA SER A 384 3.35 -11.26 15.52
C SER A 384 3.35 -12.20 16.74
N THR A 385 2.24 -12.24 17.47
CA THR A 385 1.96 -13.22 18.51
C THR A 385 1.01 -14.33 18.07
N GLU A 386 0.49 -14.24 16.84
CA GLU A 386 -0.40 -15.24 16.25
C GLU A 386 0.44 -16.36 15.59
N GLN A 387 -0.03 -17.60 15.69
CA GLN A 387 0.63 -18.77 15.09
C GLN A 387 0.69 -18.67 13.57
N GLU A 388 -0.36 -18.13 12.97
CA GLU A 388 -0.46 -17.85 11.55
C GLU A 388 -0.50 -16.35 11.37
N CYS A 389 0.38 -15.80 10.54
CA CYS A 389 0.38 -14.39 10.20
C CYS A 389 0.97 -14.15 8.80
N VAL A 390 0.72 -12.96 8.30
CA VAL A 390 1.25 -12.47 7.02
C VAL A 390 2.23 -11.36 7.32
N HIS A 391 3.43 -11.41 6.74
CA HIS A 391 4.50 -10.45 6.96
C HIS A 391 5.05 -9.93 5.65
N MET A 392 5.02 -8.59 5.45
CA MET A 392 5.59 -7.95 4.27
C MET A 392 7.12 -8.03 4.27
N ILE A 393 7.69 -8.45 3.16
CA ILE A 393 9.15 -8.58 3.01
C ILE A 393 9.74 -7.27 2.47
N ALA A 394 10.54 -6.61 3.30
CA ALA A 394 11.28 -5.40 2.96
C ALA A 394 12.80 -5.64 2.86
N ARG A 395 13.28 -6.74 3.41
CA ARG A 395 14.70 -7.17 3.40
C ARG A 395 14.84 -8.66 3.61
N GLY A 396 15.97 -9.22 3.20
CA GLY A 396 16.33 -10.60 3.49
C GLY A 396 16.72 -10.84 4.94
N GLY A 397 16.67 -12.09 5.37
CA GLY A 397 17.10 -12.48 6.70
C GLY A 397 16.31 -13.63 7.32
N GLN A 398 16.46 -13.78 8.65
CA GLN A 398 15.86 -14.87 9.38
C GLN A 398 14.63 -14.40 10.17
N LEU A 399 13.55 -15.17 10.07
CA LEU A 399 12.34 -15.03 10.87
C LEU A 399 12.25 -16.22 11.83
N THR A 400 12.02 -15.98 13.12
CA THR A 400 12.07 -16.99 14.14
C THR A 400 10.71 -17.20 14.79
N ALA A 401 10.20 -18.43 14.74
CA ALA A 401 9.07 -18.87 15.54
C ALA A 401 9.56 -19.24 16.95
N ASN A 402 9.17 -18.49 17.95
CA ASN A 402 9.61 -18.69 19.32
C ASN A 402 8.65 -19.60 20.08
N PHE A 403 9.21 -20.60 20.77
CA PHE A 403 8.47 -21.54 21.60
C PHE A 403 9.03 -21.58 23.02
N VAL A 404 8.18 -21.81 24.00
CA VAL A 404 8.56 -22.01 25.40
C VAL A 404 8.10 -23.36 25.84
N SER A 405 8.97 -24.09 26.58
CA SER A 405 8.58 -25.37 27.18
C SER A 405 7.51 -25.14 28.24
N ILE A 406 6.43 -25.91 28.16
CA ILE A 406 5.36 -26.00 29.15
C ILE A 406 5.44 -27.28 29.95
N GLU A 407 6.66 -27.85 30.07
CA GLU A 407 6.82 -29.01 30.97
C GLU A 407 6.14 -28.67 32.28
N ALA A 408 5.13 -29.48 32.62
CA ALA A 408 4.55 -29.43 33.94
C ALA A 408 5.71 -29.62 34.93
N VAL A 409 5.87 -28.67 35.84
CA VAL A 409 6.72 -28.92 37.02
C VAL A 409 6.18 -30.18 37.65
N GLU A 410 6.86 -31.33 37.44
CA GLU A 410 6.53 -32.52 38.20
C GLU A 410 6.60 -32.10 39.67
N GLU A 411 5.46 -32.12 40.34
CA GLU A 411 5.42 -32.09 41.79
C GLU A 411 6.17 -33.36 42.24
N THR A 412 7.50 -33.21 42.37
CA THR A 412 8.25 -34.28 43.05
C THR A 412 7.71 -34.33 44.48
N GLU A 413 6.97 -35.39 44.77
CA GLU A 413 6.61 -35.77 46.14
C GLU A 413 7.90 -35.94 46.97
N GLY A 414 8.37 -34.89 47.57
CA GLY A 414 9.57 -34.91 48.41
C GLY A 414 9.64 -33.64 49.24
N LYS A 415 9.39 -33.79 50.55
CA LYS A 415 9.32 -32.80 51.63
C LYS A 415 8.64 -31.49 51.18
N ALA A 416 7.34 -31.45 51.39
CA ALA A 416 6.56 -30.27 51.15
C ALA A 416 7.07 -29.11 52.02
N PHE A 417 7.49 -28.02 51.38
CA PHE A 417 7.64 -26.76 52.08
C PHE A 417 6.31 -26.00 52.03
N THR A 418 6.06 -25.18 52.98
CA THR A 418 4.86 -24.33 52.99
C THR A 418 5.22 -22.87 52.97
N LEU A 419 4.37 -22.08 52.33
CA LEU A 419 4.44 -20.61 52.30
C LEU A 419 3.29 -20.06 53.14
N TRP A 420 3.64 -19.28 54.20
CA TRP A 420 2.62 -18.67 55.04
C TRP A 420 3.00 -17.25 55.47
N PRO A 421 2.05 -16.33 55.67
CA PRO A 421 0.66 -16.51 55.27
C PRO A 421 0.49 -16.53 53.75
N ASN A 422 -0.50 -17.26 53.26
CA ASN A 422 -0.90 -17.28 51.85
C ASN A 422 -2.43 -17.24 51.75
N PRO A 423 -3.06 -16.14 51.37
CA PRO A 423 -2.49 -14.88 50.81
C PRO A 423 -1.66 -14.08 51.81
N ALA A 424 -0.68 -13.33 51.26
CA ALA A 424 0.21 -12.47 52.03
C ALA A 424 0.07 -10.98 51.56
N SER A 425 0.28 -10.05 52.52
CA SER A 425 0.26 -8.60 52.23
C SER A 425 1.62 -7.93 52.42
N GLN A 426 2.51 -8.47 53.24
CA GLN A 426 3.82 -7.88 53.52
C GLN A 426 4.96 -8.87 53.43
N THR A 427 4.90 -9.97 54.18
CA THR A 427 5.97 -10.96 54.24
C THR A 427 5.39 -12.36 54.12
N VAL A 428 6.09 -13.23 53.42
CA VAL A 428 5.84 -14.66 53.31
C VAL A 428 7.01 -15.39 53.96
N TYR A 429 6.73 -16.34 54.75
CA TYR A 429 7.72 -17.24 55.39
C TYR A 429 7.74 -18.58 54.66
N ILE A 430 8.96 -19.12 54.54
CA ILE A 430 9.20 -20.45 53.97
C ILE A 430 9.43 -21.38 55.15
N ASP A 431 8.57 -22.39 55.28
CA ASP A 431 8.68 -23.42 56.34
C ASP A 431 8.92 -24.81 55.74
N GLY A 432 9.73 -25.63 56.39
CA GLY A 432 10.04 -27.02 56.00
C GLY A 432 11.29 -27.16 55.13
N VAL A 433 11.93 -26.07 54.66
CA VAL A 433 13.17 -26.12 53.89
C VAL A 433 14.05 -24.89 54.18
N GLU A 434 15.38 -25.07 54.15
CA GLU A 434 16.35 -23.98 54.25
C GLU A 434 16.69 -23.49 52.83
N ALA A 435 16.30 -22.26 52.52
CA ALA A 435 16.42 -21.71 51.18
C ALA A 435 17.80 -21.06 50.96
N VAL A 436 18.59 -21.59 50.05
CA VAL A 436 19.85 -20.97 49.58
C VAL A 436 19.60 -19.89 48.54
N GLU A 437 18.67 -20.12 47.64
CA GLU A 437 18.23 -19.12 46.66
C GLU A 437 16.71 -19.18 46.48
N VAL A 438 16.07 -18.01 46.49
CA VAL A 438 14.63 -17.85 46.22
C VAL A 438 14.44 -16.92 45.05
N LYS A 439 13.67 -17.34 44.04
CA LYS A 439 13.24 -16.54 42.90
C LYS A 439 11.73 -16.45 42.86
N ILE A 440 11.20 -15.25 42.61
CA ILE A 440 9.76 -15.03 42.48
C ILE A 440 9.49 -14.64 41.04
N TYR A 441 8.52 -15.27 40.44
CA TYR A 441 8.08 -15.06 39.05
C TYR A 441 6.66 -14.52 39.02
N ASN A 442 6.40 -13.56 38.15
CA ASN A 442 5.04 -13.10 37.85
C ASN A 442 4.30 -14.11 36.96
N ALA A 443 3.05 -13.79 36.61
CA ALA A 443 2.22 -14.61 35.73
C ALA A 443 2.78 -14.76 34.29
N LEU A 444 3.69 -13.91 33.89
CA LEU A 444 4.37 -13.92 32.57
C LEU A 444 5.69 -14.73 32.62
N GLY A 445 6.02 -15.36 33.78
CA GLY A 445 7.27 -16.11 33.95
C GLY A 445 8.52 -15.23 34.16
N GLN A 446 8.38 -13.92 34.29
CA GLN A 446 9.50 -13.01 34.52
C GLN A 446 9.91 -13.01 35.99
N VAL A 447 11.22 -13.03 36.26
CA VAL A 447 11.74 -12.95 37.64
C VAL A 447 11.53 -11.52 38.15
N VAL A 448 10.66 -11.37 39.15
CA VAL A 448 10.38 -10.08 39.79
C VAL A 448 11.21 -9.85 41.05
N LYS A 449 11.76 -10.91 41.66
CA LYS A 449 12.62 -10.83 42.84
C LYS A 449 13.54 -12.03 42.96
N THR A 450 14.78 -11.80 43.40
CA THR A 450 15.75 -12.87 43.76
C THR A 450 16.34 -12.54 45.11
N MET A 451 16.43 -13.57 45.99
CA MET A 451 17.00 -13.49 47.33
C MET A 451 17.86 -14.68 47.59
N ARG A 452 18.79 -14.60 48.56
CA ARG A 452 19.68 -15.69 48.95
C ARG A 452 19.81 -15.77 50.48
N GLY A 453 19.89 -17.01 50.97
CA GLY A 453 20.14 -17.27 52.39
C GLY A 453 19.06 -16.74 53.33
N THR A 454 17.79 -16.77 52.91
CA THR A 454 16.68 -16.27 53.70
C THR A 454 15.44 -17.11 53.48
N ASN A 455 14.72 -17.37 54.57
CA ASN A 455 13.40 -17.99 54.58
C ASN A 455 12.27 -16.96 54.72
N GLU A 456 12.58 -15.65 54.60
CA GLU A 456 11.61 -14.56 54.62
C GLU A 456 11.56 -13.85 53.30
N ILE A 457 10.37 -13.71 52.72
CA ILE A 457 10.12 -13.09 51.45
C ILE A 457 9.27 -11.84 51.68
N SER A 458 9.84 -10.65 51.55
CA SER A 458 9.03 -9.42 51.51
C SER A 458 8.28 -9.32 50.18
N VAL A 459 6.94 -9.25 50.24
CA VAL A 459 6.05 -9.07 49.08
C VAL A 459 5.34 -7.71 49.08
N ALA A 460 5.68 -6.83 50.03
CA ALA A 460 5.04 -5.53 50.23
C ALA A 460 5.02 -4.65 48.97
N ASN A 461 6.04 -4.76 48.10
CA ASN A 461 6.21 -3.96 46.90
C ASN A 461 5.75 -4.69 45.62
N LEU A 462 5.19 -5.91 45.74
CA LEU A 462 4.66 -6.63 44.60
C LEU A 462 3.18 -6.23 44.36
N PRO A 463 2.76 -6.04 43.14
CA PRO A 463 1.33 -5.88 42.82
C PRO A 463 0.48 -7.05 43.30
N GLN A 464 -0.79 -6.79 43.57
CA GLN A 464 -1.73 -7.83 43.92
C GLN A 464 -1.81 -8.86 42.76
N GLY A 465 -1.68 -10.15 43.09
CA GLY A 465 -1.67 -11.21 42.08
C GLY A 465 -1.13 -12.54 42.63
N VAL A 466 -1.08 -13.53 41.75
CA VAL A 466 -0.50 -14.83 42.04
C VAL A 466 0.92 -14.90 41.49
N TYR A 467 1.85 -15.34 42.31
CA TYR A 467 3.28 -15.47 42.00
C TYR A 467 3.75 -16.88 42.18
N LEU A 468 4.70 -17.32 41.37
CA LEU A 468 5.39 -18.58 41.53
C LEU A 468 6.70 -18.32 42.31
N VAL A 469 6.87 -19.00 43.42
CA VAL A 469 8.09 -18.98 44.26
C VAL A 469 8.89 -20.23 43.97
N ARG A 470 10.12 -20.08 43.48
CA ARG A 470 11.07 -21.13 43.20
C ARG A 470 12.21 -21.06 44.20
N ILE A 471 12.45 -22.14 44.93
CA ILE A 471 13.46 -22.23 45.95
C ILE A 471 14.50 -23.26 45.54
N ARG A 472 15.78 -22.96 45.79
CA ARG A 472 16.86 -23.92 45.75
C ARG A 472 17.38 -24.12 47.17
N ASP A 473 17.37 -25.38 47.67
CA ASP A 473 17.88 -25.75 48.95
C ASP A 473 19.42 -25.95 48.93
N ALA A 474 20.00 -26.32 50.10
CA ALA A 474 21.44 -26.55 50.28
C ALA A 474 21.93 -27.80 49.54
N GLU A 475 21.05 -28.72 49.17
CA GLU A 475 21.36 -29.92 48.40
C GLU A 475 21.26 -29.68 46.89
N GLY A 476 20.90 -28.44 46.46
CA GLY A 476 20.72 -28.05 45.07
C GLY A 476 19.35 -28.44 44.50
N LYS A 477 18.46 -29.01 45.29
CA LYS A 477 17.11 -29.39 44.88
C LYS A 477 16.27 -28.14 44.68
N VAL A 478 15.47 -28.14 43.62
CA VAL A 478 14.57 -27.05 43.27
C VAL A 478 13.15 -27.41 43.62
N LEU A 479 12.51 -26.55 44.43
CA LEU A 479 11.14 -26.67 44.87
C LEU A 479 10.34 -25.46 44.41
N THR A 480 9.05 -25.63 44.15
CA THR A 480 8.17 -24.55 43.72
C THR A 480 6.85 -24.55 44.46
N ALA A 481 6.34 -23.37 44.76
CA ALA A 481 4.99 -23.17 45.30
C ALA A 481 4.38 -21.88 44.84
N LYS A 482 3.05 -21.77 44.89
CA LYS A 482 2.33 -20.54 44.54
C LYS A 482 2.06 -19.72 45.81
N VAL A 483 2.20 -18.41 45.69
CA VAL A 483 1.79 -17.44 46.71
C VAL A 483 0.86 -16.40 46.12
N ALA A 484 -0.22 -16.13 46.83
CA ALA A 484 -1.12 -15.04 46.50
C ALA A 484 -0.71 -13.78 47.28
N VAL A 485 -0.48 -12.67 46.62
CA VAL A 485 -0.26 -11.36 47.23
C VAL A 485 -1.58 -10.61 47.21
N GLY A 486 -2.08 -10.25 48.38
CA GLY A 486 -3.29 -9.49 48.62
C GLY A 486 -2.97 -8.19 49.39
N ARG A 487 -3.84 -7.22 49.35
CA ARG A 487 -3.79 -6.02 50.21
C ARG A 487 -4.87 -6.10 51.28
#